data_1bab57cb2c91b92063e6c60d9957e313
#
_entry.id   1bab57cb2c91b92063e6c60d9957e313
#
_cell.length_a   1.000
_cell.length_b   1.000
_cell.length_c   1.000
_cell.angle_alpha   90.00
_cell.angle_beta   90.00
_cell.angle_gamma   90.00
#
_symmetry.space_group_name_H-M   'P 1'
#
loop_
_entity.id
_entity.type
_entity.pdbx_description
1 polymer ?
#
loop_
_entity_poly.entity_id
_entity_poly.type
_entity_poly.pdbx_seq_one_letter_code
_entity_poly.pdbx_strand_id
1 'polypeptide(L)'
;AGPRGGLNNDTRLLDDLADMIECTRARLPPGLPLVLLGHSMGGLVAARLVSLNLCPVDALVLSSPALDAGLSPVQKLLVSTLPSIAPNLRVGNGLNANYLSHDAQVVADYQADPRCHDRISARLARFIATAGPATVAAAPTWAVPTLLMWAGADRLVSPAGSQAFAQAAPPAVVQSHCFENAFHELFNETPEYATPVFDTLRDWLLARFAVRY
;
A
#
# COMPACT_ATOMS: atom_id res chain seq x y z
N ALA A 1 -11.21 19.85 5.44
CA ALA A 1 -10.60 18.93 4.47
C ALA A 1 -10.10 19.73 3.29
N GLY A 2 -8.87 19.44 2.83
CA GLY A 2 -8.28 20.08 1.64
C GLY A 2 -8.83 19.52 0.32
N PRO A 3 -8.35 20.05 -0.82
CA PRO A 3 -8.76 19.54 -2.13
C PRO A 3 -8.34 18.07 -2.31
N ARG A 4 -9.20 17.24 -2.91
CA ARG A 4 -8.95 15.81 -3.16
C ARG A 4 -7.63 15.59 -3.91
N GLY A 5 -6.85 14.58 -3.51
CA GLY A 5 -5.52 14.28 -4.06
C GLY A 5 -4.41 15.25 -3.66
N GLY A 6 -4.69 16.20 -2.78
CA GLY A 6 -3.73 17.17 -2.25
C GLY A 6 -3.15 16.75 -0.90
N LEU A 7 -1.91 17.18 -0.61
CA LEU A 7 -1.27 17.07 0.70
C LEU A 7 -0.83 18.45 1.17
N ASN A 8 -1.04 18.75 2.45
CA ASN A 8 -0.65 20.03 3.02
C ASN A 8 0.87 20.11 3.30
N ASN A 9 1.48 18.97 3.64
CA ASN A 9 2.92 18.83 3.84
C ASN A 9 3.38 17.41 3.40
N ASP A 10 4.67 17.15 3.43
CA ASP A 10 5.28 15.91 2.93
C ASP A 10 5.13 14.73 3.91
N THR A 11 4.86 14.98 5.20
CA THR A 11 4.71 13.95 6.25
C THR A 11 3.25 13.62 6.53
N ARG A 12 2.29 14.40 6.02
CA ARG A 12 0.88 14.36 6.41
C ARG A 12 0.26 12.96 6.43
N LEU A 13 0.56 12.12 5.44
CA LEU A 13 0.01 10.76 5.39
C LEU A 13 0.56 9.88 6.51
N LEU A 14 1.82 10.05 6.85
CA LEU A 14 2.48 9.29 7.93
C LEU A 14 1.99 9.77 9.29
N ASP A 15 1.87 11.09 9.47
CA ASP A 15 1.39 11.69 10.72
C ASP A 15 -0.06 11.26 10.99
N ASP A 16 -0.96 11.38 9.99
CA ASP A 16 -2.35 10.96 10.12
C ASP A 16 -2.49 9.46 10.42
N LEU A 17 -1.66 8.62 9.80
CA LEU A 17 -1.68 7.19 10.07
C LEU A 17 -1.16 6.87 11.47
N ALA A 18 -0.10 7.53 11.93
CA ALA A 18 0.42 7.37 13.29
C ALA A 18 -0.64 7.75 14.33
N ASP A 19 -1.29 8.92 14.16
CA ASP A 19 -2.40 9.37 15.03
C ASP A 19 -3.54 8.33 15.08
N MET A 20 -3.90 7.76 13.93
CA MET A 20 -4.95 6.73 13.86
C MET A 20 -4.54 5.43 14.56
N ILE A 21 -3.29 5.01 14.45
CA ILE A 21 -2.75 3.83 15.15
C ILE A 21 -2.79 4.07 16.65
N GLU A 22 -2.32 5.23 17.14
CA GLU A 22 -2.33 5.58 18.56
C GLU A 22 -3.76 5.64 19.11
N CYS A 23 -4.68 6.29 18.41
CA CYS A 23 -6.09 6.34 18.78
C CYS A 23 -6.74 4.95 18.81
N THR A 24 -6.36 4.05 17.89
CA THR A 24 -6.87 2.68 17.85
C THR A 24 -6.31 1.89 19.03
N ARG A 25 -4.99 1.97 19.27
CA ARG A 25 -4.34 1.26 20.38
C ARG A 25 -4.90 1.68 21.73
N ALA A 26 -5.19 2.96 21.92
CA ALA A 26 -5.80 3.46 23.15
C ALA A 26 -7.22 2.90 23.44
N ARG A 27 -7.88 2.37 22.41
CA ARG A 27 -9.24 1.76 22.51
C ARG A 27 -9.20 0.24 22.56
N LEU A 28 -8.07 -0.38 22.23
CA LEU A 28 -7.94 -1.83 22.29
C LEU A 28 -7.80 -2.29 23.74
N PRO A 29 -8.44 -3.40 24.12
CA PRO A 29 -8.15 -4.07 25.39
C PRO A 29 -6.66 -4.39 25.52
N PRO A 30 -6.08 -4.31 26.73
CA PRO A 30 -4.68 -4.65 26.96
C PRO A 30 -4.35 -6.07 26.48
N GLY A 31 -3.22 -6.21 25.76
CA GLY A 31 -2.74 -7.50 25.27
C GLY A 31 -3.30 -7.94 23.91
N LEU A 32 -4.26 -7.23 23.33
CA LEU A 32 -4.68 -7.52 21.96
C LEU A 32 -3.69 -6.98 20.93
N PRO A 33 -3.30 -7.79 19.93
CA PRO A 33 -2.41 -7.35 18.86
C PRO A 33 -3.10 -6.35 17.93
N LEU A 34 -2.37 -5.35 17.46
CA LEU A 34 -2.78 -4.41 16.43
C LEU A 34 -2.10 -4.81 15.12
N VAL A 35 -2.91 -5.28 14.17
CA VAL A 35 -2.46 -5.60 12.81
C VAL A 35 -2.83 -4.44 11.89
N LEU A 36 -1.83 -3.86 11.24
CA LEU A 36 -2.04 -2.82 10.24
C LEU A 36 -2.18 -3.45 8.86
N LEU A 37 -3.27 -3.16 8.14
CA LEU A 37 -3.43 -3.57 6.75
C LEU A 37 -3.42 -2.34 5.85
N GLY A 38 -2.61 -2.40 4.79
CA GLY A 38 -2.53 -1.36 3.78
C GLY A 38 -2.61 -1.91 2.36
N HIS A 39 -3.44 -1.28 1.52
CA HIS A 39 -3.58 -1.61 0.10
C HIS A 39 -3.06 -0.47 -0.77
N SER A 40 -2.41 -0.78 -1.87
CA SER A 40 -1.97 0.18 -2.90
C SER A 40 -1.13 1.33 -2.30
N MET A 41 -1.52 2.58 -2.51
CA MET A 41 -0.91 3.75 -1.88
C MET A 41 -0.98 3.68 -0.35
N GLY A 42 -2.08 3.20 0.23
CA GLY A 42 -2.19 2.95 1.68
C GLY A 42 -1.20 1.91 2.16
N GLY A 43 -0.90 0.89 1.35
CA GLY A 43 0.15 -0.08 1.60
C GLY A 43 1.55 0.53 1.62
N LEU A 44 1.84 1.47 0.71
CA LEU A 44 3.07 2.24 0.73
C LEU A 44 3.19 3.10 2.00
N VAL A 45 2.12 3.81 2.38
CA VAL A 45 2.12 4.65 3.59
C VAL A 45 2.36 3.78 4.83
N ALA A 46 1.68 2.64 4.96
CA ALA A 46 1.85 1.70 6.06
C ALA A 46 3.27 1.12 6.12
N ALA A 47 3.79 0.66 4.99
CA ALA A 47 5.15 0.14 4.90
C ALA A 47 6.21 1.21 5.21
N ARG A 48 6.00 2.44 4.73
CA ARG A 48 6.91 3.56 5.02
C ARG A 48 6.91 3.94 6.49
N LEU A 49 5.74 4.01 7.13
CA LEU A 49 5.62 4.25 8.58
C LEU A 49 6.41 3.23 9.38
N VAL A 50 6.25 1.93 9.06
CA VAL A 50 6.98 0.83 9.72
C VAL A 50 8.48 0.94 9.47
N SER A 51 8.92 1.22 8.22
CA SER A 51 10.34 1.36 7.87
C SER A 51 11.06 2.50 8.61
N LEU A 52 10.30 3.51 9.04
CA LEU A 52 10.79 4.66 9.81
C LEU A 52 10.62 4.49 11.33
N ASN A 53 10.02 3.39 11.79
CA ASN A 53 9.69 3.14 13.20
C ASN A 53 8.89 4.28 13.85
N LEU A 54 7.97 4.90 13.12
CA LEU A 54 7.21 6.06 13.62
C LEU A 54 6.17 5.69 14.66
N CYS A 55 5.58 4.50 14.54
CA CYS A 55 4.58 4.01 15.47
C CYS A 55 4.63 2.47 15.53
N PRO A 56 4.56 1.84 16.71
CA PRO A 56 4.63 0.38 16.82
C PRO A 56 3.34 -0.27 16.34
N VAL A 57 3.48 -1.35 15.57
CA VAL A 57 2.41 -2.28 15.19
C VAL A 57 2.90 -3.71 15.45
N ASP A 58 1.98 -4.62 15.77
CA ASP A 58 2.34 -6.00 16.10
C ASP A 58 2.54 -6.84 14.84
N ALA A 59 1.91 -6.44 13.74
CA ALA A 59 2.10 -7.03 12.42
C ALA A 59 1.60 -6.10 11.30
N LEU A 60 2.07 -6.36 10.09
CA LEU A 60 1.70 -5.61 8.88
C LEU A 60 1.19 -6.57 7.80
N VAL A 61 0.11 -6.19 7.14
CA VAL A 61 -0.39 -6.85 5.94
C VAL A 61 -0.37 -5.85 4.78
N LEU A 62 0.27 -6.20 3.70
CA LEU A 62 0.38 -5.37 2.50
C LEU A 62 -0.32 -6.06 1.33
N SER A 63 -1.20 -5.34 0.66
CA SER A 63 -1.91 -5.77 -0.54
C SER A 63 -1.56 -4.86 -1.70
N SER A 64 -0.89 -5.39 -2.72
CA SER A 64 -0.43 -4.66 -3.91
C SER A 64 0.15 -3.26 -3.57
N PRO A 65 1.09 -3.14 -2.60
CA PRO A 65 1.56 -1.84 -2.14
C PRO A 65 2.31 -1.09 -3.24
N ALA A 66 2.12 0.23 -3.31
CA ALA A 66 2.73 1.09 -4.33
C ALA A 66 4.23 1.33 -4.08
N LEU A 67 5.03 0.25 -4.01
CA LEU A 67 6.47 0.29 -3.76
C LEU A 67 7.29 0.69 -5.00
N ASP A 68 6.72 0.49 -6.19
CA ASP A 68 7.26 1.01 -7.45
C ASP A 68 6.12 1.59 -8.29
N ALA A 69 6.17 2.89 -8.51
CA ALA A 69 5.17 3.60 -9.30
C ALA A 69 5.30 3.38 -10.83
N GLY A 70 6.27 2.59 -11.28
CA GLY A 70 6.48 2.32 -12.71
C GLY A 70 6.81 3.57 -13.55
N LEU A 71 7.35 4.62 -12.95
CA LEU A 71 7.56 5.90 -13.62
C LEU A 71 8.68 5.83 -14.66
N SER A 72 8.42 6.38 -15.85
CA SER A 72 9.43 6.61 -16.86
C SER A 72 10.49 7.64 -16.38
N PRO A 73 11.68 7.70 -17.01
CA PRO A 73 12.71 8.68 -16.64
C PRO A 73 12.22 10.13 -16.69
N VAL A 74 11.39 10.48 -17.67
CA VAL A 74 10.80 11.82 -17.81
C VAL A 74 9.83 12.11 -16.66
N GLN A 75 8.98 11.15 -16.30
CA GLN A 75 8.07 11.30 -15.15
C GLN A 75 8.84 11.42 -13.84
N LYS A 76 9.93 10.65 -13.65
CA LYS A 76 10.82 10.77 -12.47
C LYS A 76 11.40 12.19 -12.36
N LEU A 77 11.86 12.77 -13.48
CA LEU A 77 12.36 14.14 -13.50
C LEU A 77 11.26 15.15 -13.15
N LEU A 78 10.06 15.01 -13.73
CA LEU A 78 8.92 15.90 -13.42
C LEU A 78 8.53 15.81 -11.94
N VAL A 79 8.43 14.60 -11.40
CA VAL A 79 8.07 14.39 -9.99
C VAL A 79 9.15 14.91 -9.03
N SER A 80 10.41 14.97 -9.43
CA SER A 80 11.49 15.53 -8.61
C SER A 80 11.50 17.06 -8.58
N THR A 81 11.13 17.71 -9.68
CA THR A 81 11.26 19.17 -9.86
C THR A 81 9.96 19.95 -9.62
N LEU A 82 8.84 19.44 -10.14
CA LEU A 82 7.55 20.13 -10.10
C LEU A 82 7.05 20.44 -8.67
N PRO A 83 7.22 19.59 -7.66
CA PRO A 83 6.78 19.90 -6.30
C PRO A 83 7.47 21.07 -5.64
N SER A 84 8.67 21.44 -6.10
CA SER A 84 9.41 22.59 -5.59
C SER A 84 8.84 23.93 -6.12
N ILE A 85 8.17 23.89 -7.29
CA ILE A 85 7.62 25.08 -7.96
C ILE A 85 6.11 25.16 -7.73
N ALA A 86 5.41 24.02 -7.87
CA ALA A 86 3.95 23.96 -7.81
C ALA A 86 3.48 22.71 -7.02
N PRO A 87 3.72 22.62 -5.70
CA PRO A 87 3.47 21.42 -4.90
C PRO A 87 2.01 21.00 -4.89
N ASN A 88 1.10 21.94 -5.03
CA ASN A 88 -0.34 21.73 -4.99
C ASN A 88 -0.99 21.60 -6.38
N LEU A 89 -0.20 21.67 -7.46
CA LEU A 89 -0.71 21.42 -8.80
C LEU A 89 -1.23 19.98 -8.88
N ARG A 90 -2.48 19.82 -9.31
CA ARG A 90 -3.16 18.53 -9.39
C ARG A 90 -3.41 18.16 -10.84
N VAL A 91 -3.00 16.95 -11.19
CA VAL A 91 -3.16 16.37 -12.52
C VAL A 91 -3.93 15.05 -12.40
N GLY A 92 -4.39 14.50 -13.51
CA GLY A 92 -4.92 13.14 -13.55
C GLY A 92 -3.81 12.15 -13.19
N ASN A 93 -4.14 11.11 -12.41
CA ASN A 93 -3.19 10.07 -12.01
C ASN A 93 -2.84 9.09 -13.16
N GLY A 94 -3.63 9.12 -14.26
CA GLY A 94 -3.41 8.27 -15.42
C GLY A 94 -3.74 6.78 -15.23
N LEU A 95 -4.36 6.41 -14.12
CA LEU A 95 -4.73 5.03 -13.84
C LEU A 95 -5.96 4.62 -14.69
N ASN A 96 -5.91 3.42 -15.26
CA ASN A 96 -7.04 2.84 -15.98
C ASN A 96 -7.81 1.89 -15.06
N ALA A 97 -9.00 2.29 -14.63
CA ALA A 97 -9.84 1.55 -13.71
C ALA A 97 -10.19 0.12 -14.19
N ASN A 98 -10.12 -0.17 -15.51
CA ASN A 98 -10.37 -1.51 -16.04
C ASN A 98 -9.35 -2.57 -15.58
N TYR A 99 -8.24 -2.15 -14.97
CA TYR A 99 -7.22 -3.03 -14.40
C TYR A 99 -7.28 -3.13 -12.86
N LEU A 100 -8.37 -2.65 -12.26
CA LEU A 100 -8.59 -2.81 -10.82
C LEU A 100 -8.89 -4.26 -10.47
N SER A 101 -9.83 -4.88 -11.20
CA SER A 101 -10.34 -6.22 -10.96
C SER A 101 -10.83 -6.86 -12.25
N HIS A 102 -10.86 -8.19 -12.31
CA HIS A 102 -11.57 -8.94 -13.36
C HIS A 102 -13.10 -8.89 -13.18
N ASP A 103 -13.58 -8.50 -11.99
CA ASP A 103 -15.01 -8.28 -11.75
C ASP A 103 -15.45 -6.93 -12.33
N ALA A 104 -16.23 -6.99 -13.42
CA ALA A 104 -16.74 -5.79 -14.07
C ALA A 104 -17.65 -4.94 -13.14
N GLN A 105 -18.32 -5.56 -12.16
CA GLN A 105 -19.16 -4.82 -11.22
C GLN A 105 -18.29 -3.98 -10.26
N VAL A 106 -17.17 -4.51 -9.78
CA VAL A 106 -16.20 -3.77 -8.96
C VAL A 106 -15.67 -2.55 -9.72
N VAL A 107 -15.33 -2.73 -10.99
CA VAL A 107 -14.88 -1.62 -11.87
C VAL A 107 -15.97 -0.56 -12.04
N ALA A 108 -17.21 -0.99 -12.30
CA ALA A 108 -18.35 -0.08 -12.48
C ALA A 108 -18.65 0.70 -11.18
N ASP A 109 -18.63 0.02 -10.03
CA ASP A 109 -18.89 0.64 -8.73
C ASP A 109 -17.80 1.67 -8.38
N TYR A 110 -16.52 1.36 -8.65
CA TYR A 110 -15.41 2.29 -8.48
C TYR A 110 -15.59 3.56 -9.35
N GLN A 111 -15.98 3.38 -10.61
CA GLN A 111 -16.19 4.51 -11.53
C GLN A 111 -17.40 5.37 -11.16
N ALA A 112 -18.42 4.77 -10.57
CA ALA A 112 -19.64 5.44 -10.14
C ALA A 112 -19.53 6.10 -8.75
N ASP A 113 -18.57 5.70 -7.91
CA ASP A 113 -18.44 6.21 -6.54
C ASP A 113 -17.92 7.66 -6.55
N PRO A 114 -18.70 8.64 -6.09
CA PRO A 114 -18.28 10.05 -6.05
C PRO A 114 -17.12 10.32 -5.09
N ARG A 115 -16.75 9.36 -4.24
CA ARG A 115 -15.58 9.44 -3.35
C ARG A 115 -14.29 9.09 -4.09
N CYS A 116 -14.37 8.30 -5.16
CA CYS A 116 -13.24 8.00 -6.04
C CYS A 116 -12.94 9.19 -6.95
N HIS A 117 -11.66 9.42 -7.23
CA HIS A 117 -11.21 10.50 -8.11
C HIS A 117 -9.85 10.18 -8.71
N ASP A 118 -9.56 10.79 -9.84
CA ASP A 118 -8.32 10.61 -10.61
C ASP A 118 -7.24 11.67 -10.30
N ARG A 119 -7.41 12.51 -9.27
CA ARG A 119 -6.52 13.64 -9.02
C ARG A 119 -5.36 13.28 -8.09
N ILE A 120 -4.15 13.70 -8.47
CA ILE A 120 -2.93 13.59 -7.68
C ILE A 120 -2.16 14.90 -7.70
N SER A 121 -1.75 15.40 -6.53
CA SER A 121 -0.89 16.59 -6.46
C SER A 121 0.56 16.22 -6.75
N ALA A 122 1.34 17.22 -7.22
CA ALA A 122 2.77 17.04 -7.43
C ALA A 122 3.49 16.54 -6.15
N ARG A 123 3.08 17.05 -4.98
CA ARG A 123 3.61 16.59 -3.68
C ARG A 123 3.30 15.13 -3.40
N LEU A 124 2.05 14.68 -3.63
CA LEU A 124 1.68 13.28 -3.44
C LEU A 124 2.41 12.36 -4.41
N ALA A 125 2.54 12.78 -5.67
CA ALA A 125 3.32 12.04 -6.67
C ALA A 125 4.80 11.89 -6.26
N ARG A 126 5.41 12.94 -5.71
CA ARG A 126 6.77 12.88 -5.15
C ARG A 126 6.85 11.91 -3.98
N PHE A 127 5.91 11.97 -3.04
CA PHE A 127 5.88 11.03 -1.93
C PHE A 127 5.89 9.58 -2.42
N ILE A 128 5.00 9.22 -3.35
CA ILE A 128 4.94 7.86 -3.91
C ILE A 128 6.27 7.48 -4.58
N ALA A 129 6.81 8.37 -5.41
CA ALA A 129 8.04 8.11 -6.17
C ALA A 129 9.30 7.97 -5.29
N THR A 130 9.32 8.57 -4.12
CA THR A 130 10.49 8.55 -3.20
C THR A 130 10.33 7.56 -2.07
N ALA A 131 9.14 7.43 -1.49
CA ALA A 131 8.89 6.54 -0.35
C ALA A 131 8.95 5.06 -0.76
N GLY A 132 8.50 4.70 -1.96
CA GLY A 132 8.54 3.33 -2.45
C GLY A 132 9.97 2.77 -2.49
N PRO A 133 10.88 3.33 -3.30
CA PRO A 133 12.28 2.88 -3.34
C PRO A 133 12.97 2.94 -1.98
N ALA A 134 12.69 3.95 -1.16
CA ALA A 134 13.26 4.07 0.19
C ALA A 134 12.76 2.96 1.13
N THR A 135 11.51 2.51 0.97
CA THR A 135 10.96 1.38 1.73
C THR A 135 11.59 0.05 1.28
N VAL A 136 11.76 -0.15 -0.03
CA VAL A 136 12.46 -1.33 -0.56
C VAL A 136 13.92 -1.36 -0.08
N ALA A 137 14.62 -0.23 -0.04
CA ALA A 137 15.98 -0.14 0.48
C ALA A 137 16.08 -0.48 1.99
N ALA A 138 15.01 -0.29 2.75
CA ALA A 138 14.96 -0.66 4.17
C ALA A 138 14.59 -2.15 4.40
N ALA A 139 14.18 -2.88 3.37
CA ALA A 139 13.74 -4.27 3.49
C ALA A 139 14.77 -5.23 4.13
N PRO A 140 16.10 -5.13 3.90
CA PRO A 140 17.08 -6.02 4.52
C PRO A 140 17.10 -5.99 6.06
N THR A 141 16.67 -4.89 6.66
CA THR A 141 16.60 -4.72 8.13
C THR A 141 15.18 -4.76 8.67
N TRP A 142 14.23 -5.29 7.90
CA TRP A 142 12.83 -5.36 8.28
C TRP A 142 12.62 -6.26 9.50
N ALA A 143 11.95 -5.74 10.53
CA ALA A 143 11.79 -6.42 11.81
C ALA A 143 10.33 -6.70 12.18
N VAL A 144 9.36 -5.99 11.56
CA VAL A 144 7.94 -6.20 11.85
C VAL A 144 7.40 -7.39 11.08
N PRO A 145 6.75 -8.36 11.75
CA PRO A 145 6.11 -9.48 11.09
C PRO A 145 5.16 -9.01 9.99
N THR A 146 5.41 -9.43 8.75
CA THR A 146 4.69 -8.89 7.59
C THR A 146 4.21 -10.00 6.66
N LEU A 147 2.95 -9.91 6.23
CA LEU A 147 2.43 -10.61 5.07
C LEU A 147 2.38 -9.65 3.90
N LEU A 148 3.16 -9.91 2.87
CA LEU A 148 3.15 -9.16 1.60
C LEU A 148 2.44 -9.98 0.53
N MET A 149 1.32 -9.48 0.03
CA MET A 149 0.55 -10.04 -1.06
C MET A 149 0.52 -9.04 -2.23
N TRP A 150 0.72 -9.51 -3.45
CA TRP A 150 0.61 -8.63 -4.61
C TRP A 150 0.08 -9.35 -5.85
N ALA A 151 -0.50 -8.59 -6.74
CA ALA A 151 -1.00 -9.03 -8.02
C ALA A 151 0.14 -9.11 -9.04
N GLY A 152 0.30 -10.27 -9.70
CA GLY A 152 1.32 -10.45 -10.72
C GLY A 152 0.97 -9.78 -12.06
N ALA A 153 -0.32 -9.69 -12.38
CA ALA A 153 -0.83 -9.00 -13.57
C ALA A 153 -1.24 -7.54 -13.30
N ASP A 154 -0.74 -6.93 -12.22
CA ASP A 154 -1.01 -5.54 -11.84
C ASP A 154 -0.48 -4.57 -12.92
N ARG A 155 -1.38 -3.67 -13.38
CA ARG A 155 -1.07 -2.61 -14.35
C ARG A 155 -1.26 -1.21 -13.78
N LEU A 156 -1.60 -1.10 -12.50
CA LEU A 156 -1.75 0.17 -11.79
C LEU A 156 -0.52 0.50 -10.95
N VAL A 157 0.10 -0.55 -10.39
CA VAL A 157 1.36 -0.48 -9.64
C VAL A 157 2.30 -1.54 -10.21
N SER A 158 3.57 -1.20 -10.34
CA SER A 158 4.57 -2.16 -10.83
C SER A 158 4.79 -3.29 -9.80
N PRO A 159 4.54 -4.57 -10.16
CA PRO A 159 4.81 -5.71 -9.28
C PRO A 159 6.28 -5.83 -8.87
N ALA A 160 7.20 -5.25 -9.67
CA ALA A 160 8.63 -5.31 -9.44
C ALA A 160 9.04 -4.70 -8.09
N GLY A 161 8.31 -3.68 -7.59
CA GLY A 161 8.57 -3.11 -6.27
C GLY A 161 8.30 -4.09 -5.13
N SER A 162 7.16 -4.80 -5.19
CA SER A 162 6.81 -5.84 -4.21
C SER A 162 7.75 -7.03 -4.29
N GLN A 163 8.12 -7.45 -5.50
CA GLN A 163 9.09 -8.52 -5.71
C GLN A 163 10.47 -8.16 -5.15
N ALA A 164 10.96 -6.95 -5.40
CA ALA A 164 12.24 -6.48 -4.88
C ALA A 164 12.25 -6.41 -3.35
N PHE A 165 11.16 -5.95 -2.74
CA PHE A 165 11.00 -5.94 -1.29
C PHE A 165 11.02 -7.37 -0.72
N ALA A 166 10.25 -8.29 -1.31
CA ALA A 166 10.18 -9.70 -0.89
C ALA A 166 11.55 -10.40 -0.97
N GLN A 167 12.33 -10.12 -2.02
CA GLN A 167 13.67 -10.70 -2.20
C GLN A 167 14.70 -10.15 -1.21
N ALA A 168 14.55 -8.89 -0.79
CA ALA A 168 15.50 -8.22 0.10
C ALA A 168 15.20 -8.45 1.59
N ALA A 169 13.94 -8.66 1.94
CA ALA A 169 13.50 -8.79 3.33
C ALA A 169 13.85 -10.15 3.94
N PRO A 170 14.10 -10.23 5.27
CA PRO A 170 14.34 -11.50 5.95
C PRO A 170 13.13 -12.44 5.83
N PRO A 171 13.29 -13.67 5.30
CA PRO A 171 12.16 -14.60 5.09
C PRO A 171 11.53 -15.11 6.39
N ALA A 172 12.24 -15.00 7.51
CA ALA A 172 11.70 -15.34 8.83
C ALA A 172 10.72 -14.26 9.35
N VAL A 173 10.75 -13.05 8.79
CA VAL A 173 9.94 -11.91 9.22
C VAL A 173 8.86 -11.59 8.19
N VAL A 174 9.20 -11.64 6.91
CA VAL A 174 8.29 -11.32 5.80
C VAL A 174 7.92 -12.60 5.05
N GLN A 175 6.65 -12.98 5.14
CA GLN A 175 6.05 -13.97 4.25
C GLN A 175 5.47 -13.24 3.05
N SER A 176 5.78 -13.71 1.85
CA SER A 176 5.33 -13.05 0.61
C SER A 176 4.61 -14.01 -0.32
N HIS A 177 3.58 -13.51 -1.02
CA HIS A 177 2.80 -14.29 -1.97
C HIS A 177 2.42 -13.45 -3.19
N CYS A 178 2.80 -13.92 -4.39
CA CYS A 178 2.39 -13.36 -5.67
C CYS A 178 1.16 -14.12 -6.19
N PHE A 179 0.08 -13.41 -6.50
CA PHE A 179 -1.10 -13.93 -7.20
C PHE A 179 -0.98 -13.58 -8.69
N GLU A 180 -0.33 -14.47 -9.44
CA GLU A 180 0.23 -14.18 -10.77
C GLU A 180 -0.76 -13.61 -11.78
N ASN A 181 -2.01 -14.11 -11.78
CA ASN A 181 -3.03 -13.68 -12.75
C ASN A 181 -4.01 -12.65 -12.19
N ALA A 182 -3.93 -12.29 -10.90
CA ALA A 182 -4.81 -11.31 -10.30
C ALA A 182 -4.48 -9.89 -10.78
N PHE A 183 -5.49 -9.04 -10.81
CA PHE A 183 -5.36 -7.61 -10.97
C PHE A 183 -5.16 -6.92 -9.60
N HIS A 184 -5.09 -5.58 -9.62
CA HIS A 184 -4.65 -4.76 -8.50
C HIS A 184 -5.40 -4.99 -7.18
N GLU A 185 -6.72 -5.07 -7.24
CA GLU A 185 -7.64 -5.13 -6.09
C GLU A 185 -7.83 -6.57 -5.59
N LEU A 186 -6.80 -7.19 -5.02
CA LEU A 186 -6.78 -8.61 -4.62
C LEU A 186 -8.02 -9.06 -3.84
N PHE A 187 -8.53 -8.22 -2.92
CA PHE A 187 -9.68 -8.54 -2.07
C PHE A 187 -11.03 -8.32 -2.77
N ASN A 188 -11.02 -7.59 -3.87
CA ASN A 188 -12.20 -7.27 -4.68
C ASN A 188 -12.18 -7.95 -6.05
N GLU A 189 -11.38 -9.00 -6.19
CA GLU A 189 -11.33 -9.82 -7.38
C GLU A 189 -12.52 -10.78 -7.46
N THR A 190 -12.70 -11.43 -8.62
CA THR A 190 -13.66 -12.54 -8.73
C THR A 190 -13.32 -13.64 -7.72
N PRO A 191 -14.30 -14.46 -7.29
CA PRO A 191 -14.06 -15.51 -6.28
C PRO A 191 -12.90 -16.46 -6.60
N GLU A 192 -12.63 -16.69 -7.87
CA GLU A 192 -11.50 -17.51 -8.33
C GLU A 192 -10.16 -16.96 -7.83
N TYR A 193 -9.96 -15.64 -7.91
CA TYR A 193 -8.72 -14.98 -7.50
C TYR A 193 -8.76 -14.52 -6.05
N ALA A 194 -9.91 -14.06 -5.55
CA ALA A 194 -10.03 -13.52 -4.18
C ALA A 194 -9.98 -14.61 -3.11
N THR A 195 -10.57 -15.80 -3.35
CA THR A 195 -10.59 -16.87 -2.33
C THR A 195 -9.18 -17.26 -1.87
N PRO A 196 -8.20 -17.52 -2.75
CA PRO A 196 -6.83 -17.81 -2.31
C PRO A 196 -6.18 -16.65 -1.52
N VAL A 197 -6.53 -15.39 -1.81
CA VAL A 197 -6.03 -14.21 -1.09
C VAL A 197 -6.55 -14.21 0.35
N PHE A 198 -7.87 -14.43 0.52
CA PHE A 198 -8.48 -14.51 1.85
C PHE A 198 -7.97 -15.71 2.65
N ASP A 199 -7.78 -16.87 2.00
CA ASP A 199 -7.21 -18.06 2.65
C ASP A 199 -5.79 -17.81 3.13
N THR A 200 -4.94 -17.19 2.29
CA THR A 200 -3.58 -16.81 2.65
C THR A 200 -3.56 -15.86 3.85
N LEU A 201 -4.40 -14.84 3.84
CA LEU A 201 -4.52 -13.88 4.95
C LEU A 201 -4.99 -14.58 6.24
N ARG A 202 -6.06 -15.37 6.15
CA ARG A 202 -6.62 -16.11 7.29
C ARG A 202 -5.57 -17.03 7.92
N ASP A 203 -4.91 -17.83 7.11
CA ASP A 203 -3.96 -18.83 7.59
C ASP A 203 -2.73 -18.16 8.23
N TRP A 204 -2.26 -17.06 7.66
CA TRP A 204 -1.18 -16.28 8.24
C TRP A 204 -1.56 -15.66 9.58
N LEU A 205 -2.77 -15.08 9.70
CA LEU A 205 -3.26 -14.51 10.95
C LEU A 205 -3.45 -15.58 12.03
N LEU A 206 -4.04 -16.74 11.67
CA LEU A 206 -4.23 -17.86 12.60
C LEU A 206 -2.90 -18.42 13.09
N ALA A 207 -1.93 -18.60 12.19
CA ALA A 207 -0.60 -19.10 12.57
C ALA A 207 0.12 -18.18 13.57
N ARG A 208 -0.14 -16.88 13.51
CA ARG A 208 0.54 -15.86 14.31
C ARG A 208 -0.20 -15.51 15.60
N PHE A 209 -1.52 -15.42 15.58
CA PHE A 209 -2.32 -14.89 16.67
C PHE A 209 -3.35 -15.88 17.24
N ALA A 210 -3.43 -17.11 16.72
CA ALA A 210 -4.29 -18.10 17.34
C ALA A 210 -3.85 -18.34 18.78
N VAL A 211 -4.76 -18.15 19.71
CA VAL A 211 -4.54 -18.55 21.11
C VAL A 211 -4.41 -20.06 21.13
N ARG A 212 -3.24 -20.58 21.45
CA ARG A 212 -3.08 -22.01 21.74
C ARG A 212 -3.69 -22.23 23.12
N TYR A 213 -4.92 -22.75 23.14
CA TYR A 213 -5.56 -23.27 24.34
C TYR A 213 -4.88 -24.57 24.78
#